data_98dfea0419bfbd742307b1cc4af450ee
#
_entry.id   98dfea0419bfbd742307b1cc4af450ee
#
_cell.length_a   1.000
_cell.length_b   1.000
_cell.length_c   1.000
_cell.angle_alpha   90.00
_cell.angle_beta   90.00
_cell.angle_gamma   90.00
#
_symmetry.space_group_name_H-M   'P 1'
#
loop_
_entity.id
_entity.type
_entity.pdbx_description
1 polymer ?
#
loop_
_entity_poly.entity_id
_entity_poly.type
_entity_poly.pdbx_seq_one_letter_code
_entity_poly.pdbx_strand_id
1 'polypeptide(L)'
;MNKEHSEAFILEIDKVLAPSGFKFIKSRGVWERKVGKVDVEWFHLNFGLTVLNPSFGVKYKDIEKVIPREMRCIGGVSRMLSSITGNSYTDAISPIAFAYMVKQLLPIELEKLRDRKRVIESLKSEDVKVWPVFSYSTRIRLLPLLLSKTSPNEAIKYMAYFESELRTRDQLIPNYDAFKGYLLKHLNV
;
A
#
# COMPACT_ATOMS: atom_id res chain seq x y z
N MET A 1 -8.72 -18.34 14.00
CA MET A 1 -7.47 -19.15 13.92
C MET A 1 -6.88 -19.25 15.33
N ASN A 2 -6.42 -20.43 15.76
CA ASN A 2 -5.78 -20.57 17.07
C ASN A 2 -4.33 -20.02 17.02
N LYS A 3 -3.74 -19.82 18.21
CA LYS A 3 -2.41 -19.22 18.35
C LYS A 3 -1.31 -20.06 17.69
N GLU A 4 -1.32 -21.37 17.91
CA GLU A 4 -0.30 -22.28 17.35
C GLU A 4 -0.29 -22.27 15.84
N HIS A 5 -1.47 -22.22 15.23
CA HIS A 5 -1.60 -22.18 13.77
C HIS A 5 -1.09 -20.84 13.19
N SER A 6 -1.38 -19.72 13.87
CA SER A 6 -0.86 -18.41 13.48
C SER A 6 0.68 -18.35 13.60
N GLU A 7 1.24 -18.93 14.64
CA GLU A 7 2.69 -19.05 14.85
C GLU A 7 3.36 -19.88 13.74
N ALA A 8 2.71 -20.96 13.28
CA ALA A 8 3.20 -21.77 12.17
C ALA A 8 3.29 -20.97 10.86
N PHE A 9 2.27 -20.15 10.53
CA PHE A 9 2.34 -19.26 9.38
C PHE A 9 3.46 -18.26 9.50
N ILE A 10 3.60 -17.61 10.66
CA ILE A 10 4.65 -16.63 10.90
C ILE A 10 6.03 -17.26 10.71
N LEU A 11 6.25 -18.46 11.25
CA LEU A 11 7.51 -19.19 11.14
C LEU A 11 7.84 -19.52 9.69
N GLU A 12 6.90 -20.07 8.92
CA GLU A 12 7.15 -20.45 7.54
C GLU A 12 7.34 -19.24 6.61
N ILE A 13 6.60 -18.16 6.83
CA ILE A 13 6.80 -16.91 6.09
C ILE A 13 8.15 -16.30 6.43
N ASP A 14 8.56 -16.30 7.70
CA ASP A 14 9.86 -15.75 8.10
C ASP A 14 11.02 -16.52 7.43
N LYS A 15 10.95 -17.86 7.35
CA LYS A 15 11.94 -18.68 6.64
C LYS A 15 12.14 -18.27 5.18
N VAL A 16 11.08 -17.82 4.49
CA VAL A 16 11.16 -17.46 3.06
C VAL A 16 11.43 -15.97 2.82
N LEU A 17 11.08 -15.08 3.75
CA LEU A 17 11.26 -13.64 3.62
C LEU A 17 12.57 -13.14 4.24
N ALA A 18 13.03 -13.72 5.36
CA ALA A 18 14.26 -13.29 6.02
C ALA A 18 15.51 -13.36 5.12
N PRO A 19 15.72 -14.42 4.29
CA PRO A 19 16.84 -14.46 3.33
C PRO A 19 16.81 -13.33 2.30
N SER A 20 15.65 -12.74 2.04
CA SER A 20 15.48 -11.59 1.14
C SER A 20 15.62 -10.24 1.87
N GLY A 21 16.06 -10.25 3.14
CA GLY A 21 16.30 -9.05 3.94
C GLY A 21 15.08 -8.47 4.66
N PHE A 22 13.94 -9.13 4.62
CA PHE A 22 12.80 -8.74 5.45
C PHE A 22 13.04 -9.09 6.92
N LYS A 23 12.53 -8.23 7.80
CA LYS A 23 12.56 -8.43 9.25
C LYS A 23 11.14 -8.41 9.79
N PHE A 24 10.79 -9.43 10.56
CA PHE A 24 9.48 -9.49 11.23
C PHE A 24 9.44 -8.50 12.40
N ILE A 25 8.45 -7.63 12.41
CA ILE A 25 8.21 -6.66 13.47
C ILE A 25 7.00 -7.13 14.27
N LYS A 26 7.27 -7.88 15.33
CA LYS A 26 6.26 -8.57 16.16
C LYS A 26 5.15 -7.62 16.67
N SER A 27 5.52 -6.40 17.10
CA SER A 27 4.55 -5.42 17.62
C SER A 27 3.51 -4.94 16.60
N ARG A 28 3.76 -5.15 15.30
CA ARG A 28 2.87 -4.75 14.19
C ARG A 28 2.41 -5.92 13.32
N GLY A 29 2.92 -7.13 13.56
CA GLY A 29 2.60 -8.31 12.75
C GLY A 29 3.03 -8.18 11.27
N VAL A 30 4.10 -7.43 10.98
CA VAL A 30 4.50 -7.09 9.61
C VAL A 30 5.97 -7.42 9.36
N TRP A 31 6.28 -7.93 8.17
CA TRP A 31 7.65 -8.03 7.66
C TRP A 31 7.98 -6.77 6.87
N GLU A 32 9.08 -6.14 7.17
CA GLU A 32 9.56 -4.96 6.46
C GLU A 32 11.01 -5.12 6.02
N ARG A 33 11.34 -4.57 4.83
CA ARG A 33 12.71 -4.34 4.40
C ARG A 33 12.89 -2.95 3.80
N LYS A 34 14.04 -2.34 4.02
CA LYS A 34 14.42 -1.09 3.35
C LYS A 34 14.94 -1.41 1.96
N VAL A 35 14.51 -0.64 0.97
CA VAL A 35 14.99 -0.72 -0.41
C VAL A 35 15.49 0.66 -0.82
N GLY A 36 16.76 0.72 -1.20
CA GLY A 36 17.42 2.00 -1.45
C GLY A 36 17.42 2.92 -0.22
N LYS A 37 17.37 4.23 -0.46
CA LYS A 37 17.41 5.25 0.60
C LYS A 37 16.04 5.62 1.18
N VAL A 38 14.97 5.43 0.42
CA VAL A 38 13.68 6.05 0.71
C VAL A 38 12.48 5.11 0.69
N ASP A 39 12.63 3.91 0.15
CA ASP A 39 11.49 2.99 0.05
C ASP A 39 11.54 1.93 1.15
N VAL A 40 10.37 1.53 1.62
CA VAL A 40 10.20 0.41 2.54
C VAL A 40 9.13 -0.51 1.99
N GLU A 41 9.54 -1.71 1.65
CA GLU A 41 8.62 -2.79 1.31
C GLU A 41 8.11 -3.47 2.56
N TRP A 42 6.86 -3.91 2.50
CA TRP A 42 6.25 -4.60 3.63
C TRP A 42 5.32 -5.72 3.14
N PHE A 43 5.20 -6.74 3.98
CA PHE A 43 4.22 -7.80 3.88
C PHE A 43 3.53 -7.95 5.23
N HIS A 44 2.21 -8.07 5.23
CA HIS A 44 1.40 -8.22 6.42
C HIS A 44 0.44 -9.39 6.24
N LEU A 45 0.33 -10.23 7.25
CA LEU A 45 -0.65 -11.30 7.31
C LEU A 45 -1.61 -11.03 8.45
N ASN A 46 -2.82 -10.63 8.11
CA ASN A 46 -3.88 -10.45 9.10
C ASN A 46 -4.65 -11.76 9.26
N PHE A 47 -4.71 -12.22 10.51
CA PHE A 47 -5.39 -13.43 10.89
C PHE A 47 -6.82 -13.12 11.34
N GLY A 48 -7.81 -13.43 10.52
CA GLY A 48 -9.21 -13.48 10.92
C GLY A 48 -9.54 -14.78 11.67
N LEU A 49 -10.82 -15.02 11.95
CA LEU A 49 -11.24 -16.26 12.63
C LEU A 49 -10.88 -17.49 11.80
N THR A 50 -11.21 -17.48 10.52
CA THR A 50 -10.96 -18.60 9.57
C THR A 50 -10.32 -18.13 8.26
N VAL A 51 -10.12 -16.83 8.08
CA VAL A 51 -9.65 -16.22 6.84
C VAL A 51 -8.31 -15.53 7.05
N LEU A 52 -7.39 -15.78 6.13
CA LEU A 52 -6.12 -15.08 6.03
C LEU A 52 -6.28 -13.91 5.05
N ASN A 53 -5.89 -12.72 5.47
CA ASN A 53 -5.91 -11.52 4.63
C ASN A 53 -4.48 -11.01 4.39
N PRO A 54 -3.72 -11.68 3.51
CA PRO A 54 -2.37 -11.26 3.18
C PRO A 54 -2.38 -9.99 2.33
N SER A 55 -1.62 -9.01 2.76
CA SER A 55 -1.44 -7.75 2.05
C SER A 55 0.04 -7.37 1.99
N PHE A 56 0.41 -6.60 1.00
CA PHE A 56 1.78 -6.14 0.81
C PHE A 56 1.81 -4.78 0.14
N GLY A 57 2.95 -4.12 0.22
CA GLY A 57 3.06 -2.80 -0.38
C GLY A 57 4.43 -2.15 -0.25
N VAL A 58 4.49 -0.90 -0.72
CA VAL A 58 5.67 -0.05 -0.66
C VAL A 58 5.30 1.29 -0.05
N LYS A 59 6.07 1.72 0.94
CA LYS A 59 6.01 3.08 1.50
C LYS A 59 7.10 3.92 0.88
N TYR A 60 6.73 5.01 0.24
CA TYR A 60 7.64 6.00 -0.32
C TYR A 60 7.91 7.10 0.71
N LYS A 61 8.92 6.94 1.55
CA LYS A 61 9.19 7.85 2.67
C LYS A 61 9.51 9.28 2.26
N ASP A 62 10.10 9.48 1.10
CA ASP A 62 10.37 10.81 0.56
C ASP A 62 9.09 11.56 0.18
N ILE A 63 8.08 10.83 -0.28
CA ILE A 63 6.76 11.37 -0.60
C ILE A 63 5.97 11.64 0.68
N GLU A 64 5.96 10.68 1.61
CA GLU A 64 5.21 10.81 2.86
C GLU A 64 5.70 11.96 3.75
N LYS A 65 6.98 12.35 3.63
CA LYS A 65 7.54 13.46 4.41
C LYS A 65 7.02 14.84 4.01
N VAL A 66 6.39 14.96 2.85
CA VAL A 66 5.83 16.23 2.33
C VAL A 66 4.66 16.73 3.17
N ILE A 67 3.94 15.82 3.83
CA ILE A 67 2.73 16.14 4.61
C ILE A 67 2.86 15.65 6.07
N PRO A 68 2.09 16.21 7.00
CA PRO A 68 2.01 15.78 8.38
C PRO A 68 1.69 14.29 8.50
N ARG A 69 2.17 13.67 9.57
CA ARG A 69 2.07 12.21 9.77
C ARG A 69 0.64 11.70 9.75
N GLU A 70 -0.28 12.42 10.36
CA GLU A 70 -1.70 12.11 10.47
C GLU A 70 -2.45 12.11 9.13
N MET A 71 -1.89 12.79 8.13
CA MET A 71 -2.46 12.87 6.77
C MET A 71 -1.84 11.89 5.79
N ARG A 72 -0.82 11.12 6.22
CA ARG A 72 -0.13 10.17 5.34
C ARG A 72 -1.03 9.00 4.95
N CYS A 73 -0.79 8.49 3.76
CA CYS A 73 -1.47 7.29 3.28
C CYS A 73 -0.97 6.07 4.07
N ILE A 74 -1.86 5.44 4.83
CA ILE A 74 -1.52 4.23 5.60
C ILE A 74 -1.07 3.13 4.63
N GLY A 75 0.13 2.61 4.85
CA GLY A 75 0.71 1.55 4.04
C GLY A 75 1.28 1.96 2.68
N GLY A 76 1.08 3.23 2.26
CA GLY A 76 1.53 3.68 0.93
C GLY A 76 0.76 3.02 -0.20
N VAL A 77 1.46 2.60 -1.28
CA VAL A 77 0.88 1.72 -2.29
C VAL A 77 0.81 0.30 -1.76
N SER A 78 -0.31 -0.37 -2.00
CA SER A 78 -0.56 -1.69 -1.42
C SER A 78 -1.61 -2.49 -2.18
N ARG A 79 -1.51 -3.82 -2.13
CA ARG A 79 -2.47 -4.75 -2.70
C ARG A 79 -2.74 -5.91 -1.76
N MET A 80 -3.91 -6.51 -1.89
CA MET A 80 -4.22 -7.82 -1.29
C MET A 80 -3.67 -8.92 -2.18
N LEU A 81 -3.12 -9.98 -1.60
CA LEU A 81 -2.65 -11.12 -2.38
C LEU A 81 -3.81 -11.81 -3.11
N SER A 82 -4.99 -11.82 -2.51
CA SER A 82 -6.23 -12.33 -3.13
C SER A 82 -6.62 -11.60 -4.40
N SER A 83 -6.38 -10.28 -4.49
CA SER A 83 -6.68 -9.49 -5.69
C SER A 83 -5.76 -9.82 -6.87
N ILE A 84 -4.64 -10.48 -6.62
CA ILE A 84 -3.66 -10.88 -7.64
C ILE A 84 -3.88 -12.31 -8.09
N THR A 85 -4.14 -13.20 -7.13
CA THR A 85 -4.29 -14.64 -7.39
C THR A 85 -5.72 -15.05 -7.70
N GLY A 86 -6.71 -14.19 -7.42
CA GLY A 86 -8.13 -14.54 -7.49
C GLY A 86 -8.60 -15.49 -6.39
N ASN A 87 -7.72 -15.88 -5.46
CA ASN A 87 -8.01 -16.87 -4.42
C ASN A 87 -8.29 -16.21 -3.07
N SER A 88 -9.26 -16.75 -2.34
CA SER A 88 -9.41 -16.52 -0.91
C SER A 88 -8.57 -17.51 -0.13
N TYR A 89 -7.92 -17.06 0.93
CA TYR A 89 -7.07 -17.89 1.77
C TYR A 89 -7.77 -18.16 3.10
N THR A 90 -7.80 -19.42 3.49
CA THR A 90 -8.36 -19.89 4.76
C THR A 90 -7.29 -20.57 5.59
N ASP A 91 -7.61 -20.86 6.84
CA ASP A 91 -6.75 -21.63 7.72
C ASP A 91 -6.57 -23.11 7.29
N ALA A 92 -7.31 -23.57 6.29
CA ALA A 92 -7.13 -24.90 5.70
C ALA A 92 -5.90 -25.01 4.80
N ILE A 93 -5.32 -23.86 4.33
CA ILE A 93 -4.09 -23.92 3.53
C ILE A 93 -2.90 -24.29 4.41
N SER A 94 -2.02 -25.14 3.89
CA SER A 94 -0.75 -25.46 4.58
C SER A 94 0.12 -24.18 4.72
N PRO A 95 0.65 -23.88 5.92
CA PRO A 95 1.59 -22.77 6.11
C PRO A 95 2.80 -22.83 5.18
N ILE A 96 3.33 -24.04 4.90
CA ILE A 96 4.46 -24.25 3.99
C ILE A 96 4.07 -23.90 2.55
N ALA A 97 2.93 -24.39 2.08
CA ALA A 97 2.44 -24.11 0.72
C ALA A 97 2.16 -22.61 0.53
N PHE A 98 1.57 -21.97 1.55
CA PHE A 98 1.32 -20.53 1.53
C PHE A 98 2.63 -19.73 1.50
N ALA A 99 3.60 -20.05 2.34
CA ALA A 99 4.91 -19.38 2.36
C ALA A 99 5.64 -19.54 1.03
N TYR A 100 5.59 -20.72 0.40
CA TYR A 100 6.17 -20.95 -0.92
C TYR A 100 5.53 -20.05 -1.99
N MET A 101 4.21 -19.92 -2.00
CA MET A 101 3.50 -19.03 -2.90
C MET A 101 3.90 -17.55 -2.67
N VAL A 102 3.99 -17.11 -1.42
CA VAL A 102 4.47 -15.75 -1.07
C VAL A 102 5.88 -15.54 -1.61
N LYS A 103 6.78 -16.50 -1.45
CA LYS A 103 8.15 -16.45 -1.98
C LYS A 103 8.20 -16.22 -3.48
N GLN A 104 7.30 -16.84 -4.24
CA GLN A 104 7.26 -16.74 -5.70
C GLN A 104 6.66 -15.42 -6.19
N LEU A 105 5.56 -14.99 -5.57
CA LEU A 105 4.78 -13.86 -6.08
C LEU A 105 5.24 -12.51 -5.54
N LEU A 106 5.60 -12.45 -4.26
CA LEU A 106 5.84 -11.18 -3.58
C LEU A 106 6.96 -10.33 -4.21
N PRO A 107 8.12 -10.88 -4.62
CA PRO A 107 9.17 -10.07 -5.26
C PRO A 107 8.70 -9.41 -6.55
N ILE A 108 7.96 -10.14 -7.39
CA ILE A 108 7.46 -9.66 -8.68
C ILE A 108 6.45 -8.52 -8.46
N GLU A 109 5.56 -8.68 -7.52
CA GLU A 109 4.52 -7.70 -7.25
C GLU A 109 5.07 -6.44 -6.56
N LEU A 110 6.04 -6.59 -5.67
CA LEU A 110 6.72 -5.45 -5.04
C LEU A 110 7.55 -4.65 -6.06
N GLU A 111 8.16 -5.30 -7.05
CA GLU A 111 8.85 -4.61 -8.13
C GLU A 111 7.89 -3.71 -8.92
N LYS A 112 6.69 -4.21 -9.25
CA LYS A 112 5.64 -3.41 -9.90
C LYS A 112 5.22 -2.20 -9.06
N LEU A 113 5.16 -2.36 -7.73
CA LEU A 113 4.80 -1.28 -6.81
C LEU A 113 5.95 -0.30 -6.55
N ARG A 114 7.20 -0.65 -6.81
CA ARG A 114 8.35 0.27 -6.77
C ARG A 114 8.42 1.18 -7.99
N ASP A 115 7.89 0.74 -9.12
CA ASP A 115 7.82 1.55 -10.34
C ASP A 115 6.78 2.67 -10.17
N ARG A 116 7.24 3.83 -9.74
CA ARG A 116 6.40 5.00 -9.47
C ARG A 116 5.65 5.49 -10.71
N LYS A 117 6.21 5.35 -11.91
CA LYS A 117 5.53 5.73 -13.16
C LYS A 117 4.33 4.83 -13.39
N ARG A 118 4.53 3.51 -13.28
CA ARG A 118 3.46 2.53 -13.37
C ARG A 118 2.37 2.74 -12.32
N VAL A 119 2.77 3.04 -11.10
CA VAL A 119 1.83 3.34 -9.99
C VAL A 119 1.01 4.60 -10.30
N ILE A 120 1.63 5.67 -10.78
CA ILE A 120 0.94 6.90 -11.19
C ILE A 120 -0.09 6.59 -12.28
N GLU A 121 0.28 5.88 -13.34
CA GLU A 121 -0.64 5.52 -14.42
C GLU A 121 -1.80 4.66 -13.92
N SER A 122 -1.54 3.69 -13.04
CA SER A 122 -2.61 2.91 -12.41
C SER A 122 -3.55 3.77 -11.56
N LEU A 123 -3.03 4.75 -10.83
CA LEU A 123 -3.85 5.67 -10.01
C LEU A 123 -4.64 6.68 -10.85
N LYS A 124 -4.19 7.00 -12.06
CA LYS A 124 -4.93 7.84 -13.01
C LYS A 124 -6.12 7.11 -13.62
N SER A 125 -6.07 5.80 -13.73
CA SER A 125 -7.13 4.97 -14.30
C SER A 125 -8.45 5.14 -13.54
N GLU A 126 -9.58 5.11 -14.25
CA GLU A 126 -10.92 5.05 -13.66
C GLU A 126 -11.29 3.63 -13.19
N ASP A 127 -10.60 2.60 -13.68
CA ASP A 127 -10.82 1.23 -13.23
C ASP A 127 -10.21 1.02 -11.84
N VAL A 128 -11.08 0.91 -10.85
CA VAL A 128 -10.72 0.69 -9.44
C VAL A 128 -9.91 -0.59 -9.21
N LYS A 129 -10.03 -1.58 -10.09
CA LYS A 129 -9.34 -2.89 -9.97
C LYS A 129 -7.84 -2.78 -10.18
N VAL A 130 -7.39 -1.77 -10.92
CA VAL A 130 -5.95 -1.57 -11.19
C VAL A 130 -5.27 -0.68 -10.15
N TRP A 131 -6.03 -0.01 -9.27
CA TRP A 131 -5.44 0.87 -8.27
C TRP A 131 -4.59 0.07 -7.26
N PRO A 132 -3.34 0.47 -7.04
CA PRO A 132 -2.51 -0.14 -6.02
C PRO A 132 -2.76 0.50 -4.65
N VAL A 133 -4.03 0.66 -4.27
CA VAL A 133 -4.49 1.21 -3.00
C VAL A 133 -5.85 0.59 -2.63
N PHE A 134 -6.15 0.56 -1.33
CA PHE A 134 -7.38 -0.08 -0.83
C PHE A 134 -8.62 0.83 -0.86
N SER A 135 -8.45 2.13 -1.04
CA SER A 135 -9.57 3.05 -0.97
C SER A 135 -9.41 4.27 -1.88
N TYR A 136 -10.54 4.83 -2.27
CA TYR A 136 -10.61 6.11 -2.96
C TYR A 136 -9.94 7.23 -2.15
N SER A 137 -10.16 7.27 -0.83
CA SER A 137 -9.52 8.24 0.06
C SER A 137 -7.99 8.19 0.02
N THR A 138 -7.40 7.01 -0.15
CA THR A 138 -5.96 6.86 -0.35
C THR A 138 -5.53 7.35 -1.73
N ARG A 139 -6.30 7.01 -2.79
CA ARG A 139 -6.02 7.42 -4.18
C ARG A 139 -5.92 8.94 -4.31
N ILE A 140 -6.92 9.68 -3.82
CA ILE A 140 -7.00 11.14 -3.97
C ILE A 140 -5.90 11.90 -3.23
N ARG A 141 -5.24 11.27 -2.25
CA ARG A 141 -4.08 11.84 -1.56
C ARG A 141 -2.77 11.39 -2.20
N LEU A 142 -2.66 10.11 -2.53
CA LEU A 142 -1.41 9.54 -3.00
C LEU A 142 -1.04 10.00 -4.41
N LEU A 143 -2.01 10.08 -5.33
CA LEU A 143 -1.72 10.49 -6.71
C LEU A 143 -1.16 11.92 -6.79
N PRO A 144 -1.76 12.96 -6.18
CA PRO A 144 -1.16 14.30 -6.18
C PRO A 144 0.20 14.35 -5.47
N LEU A 145 0.40 13.58 -4.39
CA LEU A 145 1.69 13.49 -3.71
C LEU A 145 2.79 12.92 -4.60
N LEU A 146 2.51 11.86 -5.35
CA LEU A 146 3.45 11.28 -6.31
C LEU A 146 3.77 12.27 -7.43
N LEU A 147 2.75 12.92 -7.98
CA LEU A 147 2.89 13.91 -9.04
C LEU A 147 3.63 15.17 -8.58
N SER A 148 3.53 15.55 -7.31
CA SER A 148 4.21 16.73 -6.77
C SER A 148 5.72 16.73 -7.00
N LYS A 149 6.34 15.55 -7.13
CA LYS A 149 7.78 15.39 -7.37
C LYS A 149 8.16 15.40 -8.85
N THR A 150 7.25 15.07 -9.74
CA THR A 150 7.55 14.86 -11.17
C THR A 150 6.82 15.83 -12.07
N SER A 151 5.60 16.23 -11.70
CA SER A 151 4.70 17.05 -12.51
C SER A 151 3.81 17.92 -11.62
N PRO A 152 4.34 18.99 -10.97
CA PRO A 152 3.58 19.81 -10.02
C PRO A 152 2.26 20.36 -10.58
N ASN A 153 2.25 20.82 -11.83
CA ASN A 153 1.04 21.32 -12.49
C ASN A 153 -0.03 20.23 -12.65
N GLU A 154 0.39 18.99 -12.91
CA GLU A 154 -0.53 17.85 -12.99
C GLU A 154 -1.07 17.48 -11.61
N ALA A 155 -0.25 17.59 -10.56
CA ALA A 155 -0.71 17.40 -9.18
C ALA A 155 -1.85 18.38 -8.83
N ILE A 156 -1.71 19.67 -9.19
CA ILE A 156 -2.74 20.69 -8.97
C ILE A 156 -4.02 20.36 -9.75
N LYS A 157 -3.91 19.94 -11.01
CA LYS A 157 -5.08 19.54 -11.82
C LYS A 157 -5.82 18.36 -11.19
N TYR A 158 -5.11 17.33 -10.70
CA TYR A 158 -5.76 16.20 -10.04
C TYR A 158 -6.37 16.57 -8.70
N MET A 159 -5.78 17.48 -7.92
CA MET A 159 -6.43 17.98 -6.71
C MET A 159 -7.76 18.69 -7.01
N ALA A 160 -7.80 19.55 -8.04
CA ALA A 160 -9.02 20.22 -8.47
C ALA A 160 -10.08 19.22 -9.00
N TYR A 161 -9.65 18.23 -9.77
CA TYR A 161 -10.52 17.16 -10.26
C TYR A 161 -11.16 16.38 -9.09
N PHE A 162 -10.37 15.92 -8.13
CA PHE A 162 -10.87 15.18 -6.98
C PHE A 162 -11.78 16.02 -6.07
N GLU A 163 -11.47 17.30 -5.91
CA GLU A 163 -12.35 18.21 -5.17
C GLU A 163 -13.73 18.34 -5.85
N SER A 164 -13.75 18.48 -7.16
CA SER A 164 -15.00 18.49 -7.93
C SER A 164 -15.78 17.18 -7.79
N GLU A 165 -15.10 16.03 -7.89
CA GLU A 165 -15.71 14.72 -7.70
C GLU A 165 -16.32 14.56 -6.29
N LEU A 166 -15.61 14.99 -5.25
CA LEU A 166 -16.09 14.91 -3.87
C LEU A 166 -17.32 15.76 -3.64
N ARG A 167 -17.34 16.99 -4.20
CA ARG A 167 -18.50 17.88 -4.13
C ARG A 167 -19.71 17.30 -4.86
N THR A 168 -19.50 16.75 -6.05
CA THR A 168 -20.58 16.13 -6.85
C THR A 168 -21.22 14.93 -6.15
N ARG A 169 -20.44 14.19 -5.37
CA ARG A 169 -20.90 12.99 -4.65
C ARG A 169 -21.39 13.30 -3.23
N ASP A 170 -21.36 14.55 -2.81
CA ASP A 170 -21.61 14.96 -1.41
C ASP A 170 -20.80 14.16 -0.39
N GLN A 171 -19.54 13.84 -0.77
CA GLN A 171 -18.65 13.04 0.06
C GLN A 171 -17.67 13.93 0.80
N LEU A 172 -17.75 13.89 2.12
CA LEU A 172 -16.74 14.49 2.99
C LEU A 172 -15.64 13.46 3.24
N ILE A 173 -14.41 13.81 2.82
CA ILE A 173 -13.21 13.06 3.22
C ILE A 173 -12.51 13.84 4.33
N PRO A 174 -12.48 13.32 5.56
CA PRO A 174 -11.86 14.00 6.68
C PRO A 174 -10.45 14.48 6.34
N ASN A 175 -10.15 15.72 6.68
CA ASN A 175 -8.84 16.34 6.49
C ASN A 175 -8.37 16.50 5.03
N TYR A 176 -9.26 16.35 4.02
CA TYR A 176 -8.84 16.53 2.63
C TYR A 176 -8.43 17.98 2.32
N ASP A 177 -9.19 18.96 2.82
CA ASP A 177 -8.86 20.38 2.64
C ASP A 177 -7.54 20.75 3.32
N ALA A 178 -7.31 20.23 4.52
CA ALA A 178 -6.02 20.40 5.20
C ALA A 178 -4.88 19.75 4.41
N PHE A 179 -5.06 18.53 3.91
CA PHE A 179 -4.10 17.86 3.02
C PHE A 179 -3.78 18.70 1.79
N LYS A 180 -4.80 19.21 1.09
CA LYS A 180 -4.67 20.08 -0.07
C LYS A 180 -3.88 21.34 0.27
N GLY A 181 -4.21 22.02 1.37
CA GLY A 181 -3.51 23.20 1.83
C GLY A 181 -2.02 22.95 2.09
N TYR A 182 -1.66 21.84 2.73
CA TYR A 182 -0.26 21.46 2.92
C TYR A 182 0.47 21.17 1.61
N LEU A 183 -0.18 20.49 0.68
CA LEU A 183 0.44 20.15 -0.60
C LEU A 183 0.64 21.37 -1.49
N LEU A 184 -0.34 22.28 -1.57
CA LEU A 184 -0.22 23.54 -2.28
C LEU A 184 0.92 24.41 -1.72
N LYS A 185 1.00 24.54 -0.40
CA LYS A 185 2.12 25.24 0.25
C LYS A 185 3.48 24.62 -0.10
N HIS A 186 3.56 23.28 -0.18
CA HIS A 186 4.79 22.59 -0.60
C HIS A 186 5.13 22.87 -2.07
N LEU A 187 4.14 23.06 -2.93
CA LEU A 187 4.30 23.38 -4.35
C LEU A 187 4.54 24.88 -4.60
N ASN A 188 4.54 25.73 -3.56
CA ASN A 188 4.66 27.18 -3.62
C ASN A 188 3.55 27.85 -4.46
N VAL A 189 2.32 27.37 -4.32
CA VAL A 189 1.12 27.88 -5.03
C VAL A 189 0.07 28.34 -4.03
#